data_5580dce656eb7f9bad9a2e208b62fa42
#
_entry.id   5580dce656eb7f9bad9a2e208b62fa42
#
_cell.length_a   1.000
_cell.length_b   1.000
_cell.length_c   1.000
_cell.angle_alpha   90.00
_cell.angle_beta   90.00
_cell.angle_gamma   90.00
#
_symmetry.space_group_name_H-M   'P 1'
#
loop_
_entity.id
_entity.type
_entity.pdbx_description
1 polymer ?
#
loop_
_entity_poly.entity_id
_entity_poly.type
_entity_poly.pdbx_seq_one_letter_code
_entity_poly.pdbx_strand_id
1 'polypeptide(L)'
;FIDTANVEQIKKANAMGLIDGVTTNPSLVSKENKTMAEVIPEICEIVDGPISAEVMSLDTEGMIREARELVKISKNIVVKIPMTLEGLSAVRVLSQEGIKTNVTLIFSVHQGVLAAKAGATYISPFVGRLDDIGLDGMDLINDLIIAKENYGFETEIIAASIRTKEHI
;
A
#
# COMPACT_ATOMS: atom_id res chain seq x y z
N PHE A 1 -3.54 -10.16 1.51
CA PHE A 1 -4.26 -8.89 1.27
C PHE A 1 -5.24 -9.05 0.12
N ILE A 2 -6.38 -8.33 0.19
CA ILE A 2 -7.32 -8.19 -0.92
C ILE A 2 -7.33 -6.74 -1.41
N ASP A 3 -7.25 -6.53 -2.73
CA ASP A 3 -7.23 -5.20 -3.36
C ASP A 3 -8.61 -4.85 -3.90
N THR A 4 -9.45 -4.24 -3.05
CA THR A 4 -10.83 -3.86 -3.38
C THR A 4 -11.39 -2.84 -2.40
N ALA A 5 -12.34 -2.03 -2.85
CA ALA A 5 -13.17 -1.18 -2.00
C ALA A 5 -14.60 -1.72 -1.81
N ASN A 6 -14.91 -2.88 -2.41
CA ASN A 6 -16.24 -3.50 -2.28
C ASN A 6 -16.39 -4.20 -0.94
N VAL A 7 -17.21 -3.62 -0.09
CA VAL A 7 -17.42 -4.06 1.31
C VAL A 7 -17.95 -5.50 1.39
N GLU A 8 -18.82 -5.92 0.48
CA GLU A 8 -19.37 -7.27 0.48
C GLU A 8 -18.33 -8.33 0.09
N GLN A 9 -17.42 -8.01 -0.85
CA GLN A 9 -16.30 -8.88 -1.18
C GLN A 9 -15.36 -9.02 0.01
N ILE A 10 -15.08 -7.92 0.72
CA ILE A 10 -14.22 -7.92 1.91
C ILE A 10 -14.84 -8.76 3.02
N LYS A 11 -16.13 -8.57 3.33
CA LYS A 11 -16.86 -9.37 4.32
C LYS A 11 -16.76 -10.87 4.01
N LYS A 12 -17.00 -11.24 2.75
CA LYS A 12 -16.94 -12.64 2.31
C LYS A 12 -15.54 -13.22 2.48
N ALA A 13 -14.51 -12.52 2.06
CA ALA A 13 -13.13 -12.98 2.17
C ALA A 13 -12.67 -13.06 3.65
N ASN A 14 -13.06 -12.07 4.46
CA ASN A 14 -12.75 -12.04 5.89
C ASN A 14 -13.43 -13.19 6.65
N ALA A 15 -14.70 -13.47 6.35
CA ALA A 15 -15.42 -14.60 6.95
C ALA A 15 -14.82 -15.97 6.64
N MET A 16 -14.06 -16.09 5.55
CA MET A 16 -13.31 -17.30 5.20
C MET A 16 -11.96 -17.39 5.92
N GLY A 17 -11.51 -16.34 6.62
CA GLY A 17 -10.19 -16.29 7.24
C GLY A 17 -9.03 -16.24 6.23
N LEU A 18 -9.28 -15.71 5.03
CA LEU A 18 -8.31 -15.74 3.92
C LEU A 18 -7.50 -14.44 3.76
N ILE A 19 -7.83 -13.40 4.52
CA ILE A 19 -7.18 -12.10 4.37
C ILE A 19 -6.58 -11.62 5.68
N ASP A 20 -5.38 -11.05 5.58
CA ASP A 20 -4.69 -10.40 6.70
C ASP A 20 -4.87 -8.89 6.67
N GLY A 21 -5.30 -8.32 5.54
CA GLY A 21 -5.48 -6.89 5.37
C GLY A 21 -6.12 -6.54 4.02
N VAL A 22 -6.34 -5.25 3.83
CA VAL A 22 -6.99 -4.70 2.63
C VAL A 22 -6.14 -3.59 2.03
N THR A 23 -6.01 -3.57 0.71
CA THR A 23 -5.51 -2.42 -0.01
C THR A 23 -6.63 -1.77 -0.80
N THR A 24 -6.68 -0.44 -0.79
CA THR A 24 -7.59 0.36 -1.59
C THR A 24 -6.82 1.37 -2.44
N ASN A 25 -7.52 2.00 -3.37
CA ASN A 25 -7.03 3.16 -4.09
C ASN A 25 -8.23 4.01 -4.56
N PRO A 26 -8.01 5.27 -4.97
CA PRO A 26 -9.09 6.15 -5.38
C PRO A 26 -9.97 5.59 -6.50
N SER A 27 -9.37 4.88 -7.45
CA SER A 27 -10.10 4.27 -8.57
C SER A 27 -11.03 3.14 -8.14
N LEU A 28 -10.63 2.32 -7.17
CA LEU A 28 -11.47 1.26 -6.61
C LEU A 28 -12.63 1.86 -5.81
N VAL A 29 -12.36 2.86 -4.98
CA VAL A 29 -13.38 3.56 -4.18
C VAL A 29 -14.41 4.23 -5.08
N SER A 30 -13.97 4.90 -6.15
CA SER A 30 -14.87 5.55 -7.12
C SER A 30 -15.83 4.57 -7.80
N LYS A 31 -15.42 3.31 -8.03
CA LYS A 31 -16.30 2.28 -8.62
C LYS A 31 -17.47 1.88 -7.72
N GLU A 32 -17.33 2.06 -6.43
CA GLU A 32 -18.39 1.78 -5.45
C GLU A 32 -19.35 2.97 -5.27
N ASN A 33 -19.18 4.06 -6.02
CA ASN A 33 -19.94 5.32 -5.88
C ASN A 33 -19.87 5.90 -4.45
N LYS A 34 -18.76 5.71 -3.76
CA LYS A 34 -18.47 6.19 -2.41
C LYS A 34 -17.21 7.06 -2.40
N THR A 35 -17.04 7.79 -1.33
CA THR A 35 -15.80 8.51 -1.00
C THR A 35 -14.90 7.65 -0.10
N MET A 36 -13.61 7.99 -0.02
CA MET A 36 -12.69 7.37 0.94
C MET A 36 -13.19 7.52 2.38
N ALA A 37 -13.74 8.69 2.71
CA ALA A 37 -14.27 8.98 4.04
C ALA A 37 -15.48 8.10 4.44
N GLU A 38 -16.22 7.59 3.46
CA GLU A 38 -17.35 6.68 3.69
C GLU A 38 -16.90 5.22 3.75
N VAL A 39 -16.05 4.78 2.82
CA VAL A 39 -15.73 3.36 2.68
C VAL A 39 -14.66 2.88 3.66
N ILE A 40 -13.68 3.70 4.00
CA ILE A 40 -12.59 3.29 4.89
C ILE A 40 -13.08 2.94 6.31
N PRO A 41 -13.96 3.74 6.97
CA PRO A 41 -14.54 3.33 8.25
C PRO A 41 -15.29 1.99 8.18
N GLU A 42 -16.09 1.75 7.13
CA GLU A 42 -16.81 0.48 6.96
C GLU A 42 -15.85 -0.71 6.88
N ILE A 43 -14.73 -0.56 6.15
CA ILE A 43 -13.70 -1.62 6.05
C ILE A 43 -13.04 -1.86 7.40
N CYS A 44 -12.75 -0.79 8.15
CA CYS A 44 -12.13 -0.88 9.47
C CYS A 44 -12.98 -1.62 10.51
N GLU A 45 -14.31 -1.62 10.36
CA GLU A 45 -15.22 -2.39 11.21
C GLU A 45 -15.21 -3.90 10.90
N ILE A 46 -14.79 -4.29 9.70
CA ILE A 46 -14.83 -5.67 9.22
C ILE A 46 -13.49 -6.38 9.42
N VAL A 47 -12.38 -5.68 9.15
CA VAL A 47 -11.04 -6.27 9.09
C VAL A 47 -10.19 -5.78 10.25
N ASP A 48 -9.77 -6.72 11.10
CA ASP A 48 -8.78 -6.44 12.16
C ASP A 48 -7.35 -6.69 11.64
N GLY A 49 -6.95 -5.89 10.68
CA GLY A 49 -5.64 -5.98 10.02
C GLY A 49 -5.29 -4.65 9.32
N PRO A 50 -4.11 -4.56 8.71
CA PRO A 50 -3.68 -3.33 8.03
C PRO A 50 -4.59 -3.00 6.83
N ILE A 51 -5.01 -1.74 6.77
CA ILE A 51 -5.88 -1.21 5.71
C ILE A 51 -5.18 -0.04 5.04
N SER A 52 -4.77 -0.23 3.79
CA SER A 52 -4.10 0.80 3.01
C SER A 52 -5.11 1.79 2.42
N ALA A 53 -5.05 3.05 2.90
CA ALA A 53 -5.83 4.18 2.42
C ALA A 53 -4.91 5.20 1.75
N GLU A 54 -5.18 5.52 0.48
CA GLU A 54 -4.28 6.33 -0.35
C GLU A 54 -4.58 7.83 -0.24
N VAL A 55 -3.52 8.64 -0.06
CA VAL A 55 -3.59 10.09 -0.11
C VAL A 55 -3.84 10.60 -1.53
N MET A 56 -4.47 11.76 -1.65
CA MET A 56 -4.81 12.39 -2.93
C MET A 56 -3.91 13.56 -3.30
N SER A 57 -3.33 14.23 -2.30
CA SER A 57 -2.39 15.34 -2.52
C SER A 57 -1.14 14.87 -3.25
N LEU A 58 -0.54 15.78 -4.01
CA LEU A 58 0.68 15.53 -4.78
C LEU A 58 1.93 16.15 -4.14
N ASP A 59 1.74 17.05 -3.20
CA ASP A 59 2.83 17.72 -2.45
C ASP A 59 3.00 17.09 -1.05
N THR A 60 4.21 17.21 -0.53
CA THR A 60 4.62 16.62 0.76
C THR A 60 3.72 17.04 1.93
N GLU A 61 3.42 18.35 2.05
CA GLU A 61 2.63 18.87 3.16
C GLU A 61 1.17 18.42 3.10
N GLY A 62 0.61 18.38 1.88
CA GLY A 62 -0.73 17.86 1.63
C GLY A 62 -0.85 16.39 2.02
N MET A 63 0.09 15.55 1.57
CA MET A 63 0.14 14.12 1.93
C MET A 63 0.23 13.92 3.45
N ILE A 64 1.05 14.70 4.15
CA ILE A 64 1.20 14.61 5.61
C ILE A 64 -0.11 15.01 6.32
N ARG A 65 -0.77 16.09 5.89
CA ARG A 65 -2.06 16.49 6.47
C ARG A 65 -3.12 15.40 6.29
N GLU A 66 -3.26 14.88 5.09
CA GLU A 66 -4.21 13.81 4.79
C GLU A 66 -3.89 12.53 5.59
N ALA A 67 -2.63 12.14 5.68
CA ALA A 67 -2.19 11.00 6.45
C ALA A 67 -2.60 11.10 7.93
N ARG A 68 -2.38 12.26 8.54
CA ARG A 68 -2.76 12.52 9.95
C ARG A 68 -4.28 12.47 10.17
N GLU A 69 -5.10 12.82 9.17
CA GLU A 69 -6.56 12.67 9.26
C GLU A 69 -6.97 11.20 9.08
N LEU A 70 -6.37 10.49 8.13
CA LEU A 70 -6.69 9.08 7.87
C LEU A 70 -6.44 8.20 9.10
N VAL A 71 -5.31 8.38 9.79
CA VAL A 71 -4.98 7.54 10.96
C VAL A 71 -5.87 7.77 12.17
N LYS A 72 -6.66 8.86 12.20
CA LYS A 72 -7.68 9.07 13.24
C LYS A 72 -8.88 8.12 13.09
N ILE A 73 -9.10 7.56 11.91
CA ILE A 73 -10.23 6.67 11.63
C ILE A 73 -10.04 5.35 12.38
N SER A 74 -8.83 4.77 12.32
CA SER A 74 -8.52 3.50 12.98
C SER A 74 -7.00 3.31 13.15
N LYS A 75 -6.60 2.61 14.20
CA LYS A 75 -5.22 2.15 14.43
C LYS A 75 -4.67 1.23 13.33
N ASN A 76 -5.59 0.62 12.56
CA ASN A 76 -5.26 -0.32 11.48
C ASN A 76 -4.93 0.38 10.15
N ILE A 77 -5.09 1.69 10.07
CA ILE A 77 -4.77 2.44 8.85
C ILE A 77 -3.27 2.43 8.58
N VAL A 78 -2.97 2.10 7.33
CA VAL A 78 -1.65 2.26 6.71
C VAL A 78 -1.79 3.27 5.59
N VAL A 79 -1.10 4.39 5.69
CA VAL A 79 -1.24 5.47 4.69
C VAL A 79 -0.51 5.08 3.42
N LYS A 80 -1.25 4.97 2.32
CA LYS A 80 -0.68 4.62 1.02
C LYS A 80 -0.21 5.88 0.30
N ILE A 81 1.06 5.91 -0.10
CA ILE A 81 1.76 7.08 -0.63
C ILE A 81 2.47 6.71 -1.93
N PRO A 82 2.34 7.50 -3.02
CA PRO A 82 3.01 7.21 -4.27
C PRO A 82 4.53 7.42 -4.17
N MET A 83 5.28 6.61 -4.93
CA MET A 83 6.75 6.68 -5.00
C MET A 83 7.21 7.90 -5.82
N THR A 84 7.18 9.06 -5.19
CA THR A 84 7.68 10.34 -5.70
C THR A 84 8.68 10.95 -4.71
N LEU A 85 9.39 12.01 -5.08
CA LEU A 85 10.28 12.71 -4.15
C LEU A 85 9.50 13.32 -2.99
N GLU A 86 8.34 13.91 -3.29
CA GLU A 86 7.40 14.48 -2.31
C GLU A 86 6.85 13.36 -1.40
N GLY A 87 6.50 12.20 -2.00
CA GLY A 87 6.02 11.04 -1.26
C GLY A 87 7.08 10.48 -0.30
N LEU A 88 8.33 10.32 -0.74
CA LEU A 88 9.43 9.89 0.14
C LEU A 88 9.67 10.86 1.29
N SER A 89 9.58 12.16 1.03
CA SER A 89 9.70 13.20 2.06
C SER A 89 8.57 13.08 3.08
N ALA A 90 7.33 12.86 2.63
CA ALA A 90 6.18 12.61 3.51
C ALA A 90 6.36 11.33 4.33
N VAL A 91 6.77 10.21 3.72
CA VAL A 91 7.04 8.94 4.40
C VAL A 91 8.06 9.13 5.52
N ARG A 92 9.14 9.88 5.27
CA ARG A 92 10.17 10.16 6.28
C ARG A 92 9.62 10.85 7.51
N VAL A 93 8.77 11.86 7.33
CA VAL A 93 8.12 12.58 8.44
C VAL A 93 7.15 11.67 9.18
N LEU A 94 6.27 10.98 8.44
CA LEU A 94 5.25 10.11 9.02
C LEU A 94 5.85 8.93 9.78
N SER A 95 6.95 8.37 9.29
CA SER A 95 7.70 7.31 9.99
C SER A 95 8.23 7.79 11.34
N GLN A 96 8.72 9.03 11.44
CA GLN A 96 9.17 9.62 12.71
C GLN A 96 8.01 9.86 13.68
N GLU A 97 6.80 10.02 13.18
CA GLU A 97 5.56 10.15 13.97
C GLU A 97 4.96 8.79 14.36
N GLY A 98 5.57 7.68 13.94
CA GLY A 98 5.05 6.32 14.17
C GLY A 98 3.85 5.96 13.29
N ILE A 99 3.57 6.74 12.25
CA ILE A 99 2.49 6.48 11.29
C ILE A 99 2.98 5.47 10.25
N LYS A 100 2.25 4.35 10.13
CA LYS A 100 2.56 3.29 9.16
C LYS A 100 2.25 3.76 7.74
N THR A 101 3.16 3.47 6.81
CA THR A 101 3.00 3.83 5.40
C THR A 101 3.19 2.63 4.47
N ASN A 102 2.51 2.67 3.32
CA ASN A 102 2.69 1.74 2.20
C ASN A 102 3.08 2.55 0.96
N VAL A 103 4.34 2.47 0.55
CA VAL A 103 4.81 3.18 -0.64
C VAL A 103 4.43 2.38 -1.88
N THR A 104 3.58 2.96 -2.71
CA THR A 104 3.03 2.34 -3.93
C THR A 104 3.71 2.85 -5.21
N LEU A 105 3.43 2.20 -6.34
CA LEU A 105 4.02 2.51 -7.65
C LEU A 105 5.54 2.28 -7.67
N ILE A 106 5.95 1.15 -7.13
CA ILE A 106 7.36 0.72 -7.18
C ILE A 106 7.55 -0.19 -8.40
N PHE A 107 8.53 0.18 -9.23
CA PHE A 107 8.87 -0.48 -10.49
C PHE A 107 10.35 -0.84 -10.59
N SER A 108 11.16 -0.58 -9.55
CA SER A 108 12.57 -0.94 -9.50
C SER A 108 13.06 -1.17 -8.08
N VAL A 109 14.15 -1.94 -7.95
CA VAL A 109 14.79 -2.19 -6.66
C VAL A 109 15.24 -0.90 -5.98
N HIS A 110 15.80 0.04 -6.75
CA HIS A 110 16.24 1.33 -6.21
C HIS A 110 15.09 2.10 -5.56
N GLN A 111 13.89 2.11 -6.17
CA GLN A 111 12.72 2.73 -5.59
C GLN A 111 12.33 2.05 -4.27
N GLY A 112 12.33 0.71 -4.21
CA GLY A 112 12.04 -0.03 -3.00
C GLY A 112 13.03 0.26 -1.87
N VAL A 113 14.33 0.27 -2.19
CA VAL A 113 15.39 0.61 -1.22
C VAL A 113 15.24 2.03 -0.70
N LEU A 114 14.93 3.01 -1.56
CA LEU A 114 14.70 4.40 -1.12
C LEU A 114 13.48 4.51 -0.20
N ALA A 115 12.39 3.82 -0.54
CA ALA A 115 11.20 3.79 0.30
C ALA A 115 11.47 3.16 1.68
N ALA A 116 12.20 2.04 1.72
CA ALA A 116 12.61 1.40 2.96
C ALA A 116 13.49 2.33 3.82
N LYS A 117 14.46 3.01 3.21
CA LYS A 117 15.32 4.00 3.90
C LYS A 117 14.55 5.21 4.41
N ALA A 118 13.47 5.61 3.75
CA ALA A 118 12.57 6.65 4.23
C ALA A 118 11.75 6.21 5.45
N GLY A 119 11.66 4.90 5.72
CA GLY A 119 10.96 4.32 6.86
C GLY A 119 9.57 3.77 6.51
N ALA A 120 9.34 3.40 5.25
CA ALA A 120 8.10 2.75 4.84
C ALA A 120 7.88 1.43 5.60
N THR A 121 6.67 1.21 6.12
CA THR A 121 6.28 -0.07 6.74
C THR A 121 6.08 -1.14 5.67
N TYR A 122 5.44 -0.76 4.57
CA TYR A 122 5.21 -1.59 3.40
C TYR A 122 5.67 -0.90 2.13
N ILE A 123 6.04 -1.71 1.14
CA ILE A 123 6.23 -1.28 -0.24
C ILE A 123 5.37 -2.14 -1.16
N SER A 124 4.81 -1.53 -2.21
CA SER A 124 3.96 -2.22 -3.18
C SER A 124 4.58 -2.17 -4.58
N PRO A 125 5.45 -3.13 -4.94
CA PRO A 125 5.95 -3.31 -6.30
C PRO A 125 4.85 -3.82 -7.24
N PHE A 126 4.82 -3.29 -8.47
CA PHE A 126 3.75 -3.53 -9.44
C PHE A 126 4.17 -4.60 -10.45
N VAL A 127 3.88 -5.87 -10.13
CA VAL A 127 4.27 -7.04 -10.94
C VAL A 127 3.64 -6.98 -12.33
N GLY A 128 2.32 -7.03 -12.44
CA GLY A 128 1.64 -7.11 -13.73
C GLY A 128 1.82 -5.89 -14.64
N ARG A 129 2.18 -4.71 -14.09
CA ARG A 129 2.54 -3.55 -14.92
C ARG A 129 3.88 -3.71 -15.60
N LEU A 130 4.82 -4.42 -15.00
CA LEU A 130 6.10 -4.77 -15.63
C LEU A 130 5.89 -5.79 -16.74
N ASP A 131 5.03 -6.78 -16.51
CA ASP A 131 4.68 -7.76 -17.55
C ASP A 131 4.06 -7.10 -18.78
N ASP A 132 3.23 -6.05 -18.60
CA ASP A 132 2.63 -5.30 -19.72
C ASP A 132 3.68 -4.70 -20.69
N ILE A 133 4.89 -4.44 -20.21
CA ILE A 133 5.98 -3.90 -21.01
C ILE A 133 7.06 -4.94 -21.36
N GLY A 134 6.76 -6.23 -21.14
CA GLY A 134 7.63 -7.34 -21.50
C GLY A 134 8.79 -7.60 -20.53
N LEU A 135 8.70 -7.10 -19.30
CA LEU A 135 9.62 -7.44 -18.21
C LEU A 135 8.97 -8.48 -17.30
N ASP A 136 9.78 -9.34 -16.68
CA ASP A 136 9.26 -10.25 -15.66
C ASP A 136 9.08 -9.50 -14.34
N GLY A 137 7.83 -9.28 -13.94
CA GLY A 137 7.52 -8.56 -12.70
C GLY A 137 7.93 -9.32 -11.44
N MET A 138 8.06 -10.65 -11.50
CA MET A 138 8.51 -11.47 -10.38
C MET A 138 10.01 -11.33 -10.12
N ASP A 139 10.82 -11.01 -11.12
CA ASP A 139 12.24 -10.68 -10.94
C ASP A 139 12.39 -9.49 -10.00
N LEU A 140 11.52 -8.45 -10.14
CA LEU A 140 11.53 -7.32 -9.21
C LEU A 140 11.24 -7.74 -7.76
N ILE A 141 10.30 -8.66 -7.54
CA ILE A 141 9.99 -9.17 -6.21
C ILE A 141 11.21 -9.90 -5.62
N ASN A 142 11.84 -10.80 -6.38
CA ASN A 142 13.01 -11.54 -5.96
C ASN A 142 14.17 -10.61 -5.59
N ASP A 143 14.45 -9.62 -6.43
CA ASP A 143 15.52 -8.66 -6.20
C ASP A 143 15.25 -7.77 -4.98
N LEU A 144 13.98 -7.40 -4.73
CA LEU A 144 13.59 -6.65 -3.52
C LEU A 144 13.73 -7.48 -2.24
N ILE A 145 13.43 -8.80 -2.29
CA ILE A 145 13.65 -9.71 -1.18
C ILE A 145 15.15 -9.79 -0.87
N ILE A 146 15.99 -9.98 -1.88
CA ILE A 146 17.45 -10.00 -1.73
C ILE A 146 17.97 -8.68 -1.13
N ALA A 147 17.46 -7.55 -1.62
CA ALA A 147 17.83 -6.24 -1.08
C ALA A 147 17.38 -6.09 0.39
N LYS A 148 16.15 -6.49 0.74
CA LYS A 148 15.63 -6.48 2.10
C LYS A 148 16.56 -7.27 3.04
N GLU A 149 16.91 -8.49 2.67
CA GLU A 149 17.77 -9.36 3.46
C GLU A 149 19.19 -8.77 3.62
N ASN A 150 19.82 -8.34 2.53
CA ASN A 150 21.18 -7.81 2.54
C ASN A 150 21.32 -6.51 3.34
N TYR A 151 20.33 -5.65 3.31
CA TYR A 151 20.33 -4.37 4.05
C TYR A 151 19.69 -4.47 5.45
N GLY A 152 19.03 -5.58 5.77
CA GLY A 152 18.32 -5.78 7.04
C GLY A 152 17.11 -4.84 7.19
N PHE A 153 16.38 -4.54 6.12
CA PHE A 153 15.19 -3.71 6.20
C PHE A 153 14.02 -4.47 6.84
N GLU A 154 13.31 -3.80 7.75
CA GLU A 154 12.07 -4.32 8.34
C GLU A 154 10.84 -4.13 7.42
N THR A 155 10.97 -3.31 6.38
CA THR A 155 9.91 -3.02 5.41
C THR A 155 9.39 -4.28 4.76
N GLU A 156 8.06 -4.49 4.77
CA GLU A 156 7.41 -5.64 4.17
C GLU A 156 6.99 -5.38 2.73
N ILE A 157 6.95 -6.44 1.91
CA ILE A 157 6.60 -6.36 0.49
C ILE A 157 5.17 -6.84 0.29
N ILE A 158 4.32 -6.00 -0.29
CA ILE A 158 2.96 -6.35 -0.75
C ILE A 158 2.98 -6.31 -2.27
N ALA A 159 3.17 -7.46 -2.92
CA ALA A 159 3.15 -7.54 -4.37
C ALA A 159 1.81 -7.02 -4.92
N ALA A 160 1.86 -6.02 -5.80
CA ALA A 160 0.70 -5.33 -6.34
C ALA A 160 0.52 -5.61 -7.85
N SER A 161 -0.67 -5.30 -8.37
CA SER A 161 -1.00 -5.55 -9.77
C SER A 161 -0.91 -7.05 -10.13
N ILE A 162 -1.33 -7.90 -9.22
CA ILE A 162 -1.39 -9.36 -9.40
C ILE A 162 -2.45 -9.70 -10.45
N ARG A 163 -2.11 -10.52 -11.44
CA ARG A 163 -3.00 -10.86 -12.56
C ARG A 163 -3.12 -12.35 -12.83
N THR A 164 -2.12 -13.12 -12.46
CA THR A 164 -2.07 -14.54 -12.72
C THR A 164 -1.75 -15.33 -11.45
N LYS A 165 -1.97 -16.65 -11.48
CA LYS A 165 -1.62 -17.51 -10.33
C LYS A 165 -0.11 -17.68 -10.16
N GLU A 166 0.66 -17.45 -11.21
CA GLU A 166 2.13 -17.49 -11.18
C GLU A 166 2.72 -16.32 -10.37
N HIS A 167 1.93 -15.26 -10.16
CA HIS A 167 2.31 -14.12 -9.30
C HIS A 167 2.10 -14.38 -7.79
N ILE A 168 1.55 -15.55 -7.42
CA ILE A 168 1.23 -15.92 -6.03
C ILE A 168 2.13 -17.07 -5.59
#